data_3f855d84599d482e966e4e823b4bfaed
#
_entry.id   3f855d84599d482e966e4e823b4bfaed
#
_cell.length_a   1.000
_cell.length_b   1.000
_cell.length_c   1.000
_cell.angle_alpha   90.00
_cell.angle_beta   90.00
_cell.angle_gamma   90.00
#
_symmetry.space_group_name_H-M   'P 1'
#
loop_
_entity.id
_entity.type
_entity.pdbx_description
1 polymer ?
#
loop_
_entity_poly.entity_id
_entity_poly.type
_entity_poly.pdbx_seq_one_letter_code
_entity_poly.pdbx_strand_id
1 'polypeptide(L)'
;LEMPTIGALDVRNQCSGFIYAMSVADQFIKTGMYKNILVIGAENHSGGLEKSTRGRGVTVIFGDGAGAAVLSRCEENGRGILSSHLHSEGKHARELMLDGPSTQRWVPEILEANDPDDVSYYPYMNGQFVFKHAVTRFSEAIVEGLQANNLQKEDVDMLIPHQANLRIAQFIQKKFRLTDDKVYNNIMKYGNTTAASVIIALTEAWENGKIKDNDLVVLAAFGSGFTWGSVVIRW
;
A
#
# COMPACT_ATOMS: atom_id res chain seq x y z
N LEU A 1 3.41 -13.35 20.28
CA LEU A 1 2.31 -14.23 19.78
C LEU A 1 2.46 -15.67 20.29
N GLU A 2 3.57 -16.00 20.97
CA GLU A 2 3.87 -17.37 21.48
C GLU A 2 3.68 -18.47 20.42
N MET A 3 3.94 -18.15 19.17
CA MET A 3 3.80 -19.09 18.06
C MET A 3 5.00 -20.05 18.02
N PRO A 4 4.78 -21.31 17.61
CA PRO A 4 5.88 -22.22 17.34
C PRO A 4 6.76 -21.69 16.18
N THR A 5 7.85 -22.40 15.86
CA THR A 5 8.67 -22.06 14.70
C THR A 5 7.84 -22.04 13.44
N ILE A 6 7.80 -20.90 12.77
CA ILE A 6 7.04 -20.67 11.52
C ILE A 6 7.95 -20.02 10.46
N GLY A 7 7.54 -20.13 9.20
CA GLY A 7 8.16 -19.35 8.12
C GLY A 7 7.83 -17.88 8.26
N ALA A 8 8.80 -17.00 7.98
CA ALA A 8 8.58 -15.55 7.91
C ALA A 8 9.24 -15.01 6.65
N LEU A 9 8.55 -14.07 5.98
CA LEU A 9 9.00 -13.42 4.75
C LEU A 9 8.78 -11.93 4.88
N ASP A 10 9.83 -11.14 4.62
CA ASP A 10 9.73 -9.69 4.49
C ASP A 10 9.53 -9.30 3.02
N VAL A 11 8.48 -8.52 2.76
CA VAL A 11 8.16 -7.97 1.43
C VAL A 11 8.34 -6.46 1.49
N ARG A 12 9.44 -5.98 0.92
CA ARG A 12 9.83 -4.56 0.99
C ARG A 12 9.45 -3.80 -0.28
N ASN A 13 8.21 -3.34 -0.34
CA ASN A 13 7.68 -2.54 -1.46
C ASN A 13 7.00 -1.24 -1.00
N GLN A 14 7.37 -0.71 0.16
CA GLN A 14 6.81 0.50 0.76
C GLN A 14 5.27 0.57 0.62
N CYS A 15 4.74 1.64 0.01
CA CYS A 15 3.30 1.90 -0.05
C CYS A 15 2.47 0.79 -0.71
N SER A 16 3.03 0.06 -1.68
CA SER A 16 2.37 -1.11 -2.29
C SER A 16 2.67 -2.43 -1.59
N GLY A 17 3.46 -2.41 -0.50
CA GLY A 17 3.96 -3.61 0.18
C GLY A 17 2.86 -4.55 0.63
N PHE A 18 1.74 -4.03 1.15
CA PHE A 18 0.62 -4.89 1.56
C PHE A 18 -0.03 -5.61 0.38
N ILE A 19 -0.20 -4.93 -0.77
CA ILE A 19 -0.73 -5.53 -2.01
C ILE A 19 0.19 -6.65 -2.51
N TYR A 20 1.50 -6.42 -2.50
CA TYR A 20 2.51 -7.42 -2.88
C TYR A 20 2.51 -8.61 -1.91
N ALA A 21 2.48 -8.36 -0.60
CA ALA A 21 2.45 -9.40 0.41
C ALA A 21 1.17 -10.26 0.32
N MET A 22 0.00 -9.63 0.07
CA MET A 22 -1.26 -10.36 -0.17
C MET A 22 -1.16 -11.26 -1.40
N SER A 23 -0.56 -10.78 -2.51
CA SER A 23 -0.37 -11.59 -3.72
C SER A 23 0.51 -12.81 -3.46
N VAL A 24 1.62 -12.63 -2.72
CA VAL A 24 2.51 -13.75 -2.34
C VAL A 24 1.77 -14.75 -1.46
N ALA A 25 1.05 -14.27 -0.44
CA ALA A 25 0.29 -15.11 0.47
C ALA A 25 -0.82 -15.90 -0.24
N ASP A 26 -1.54 -15.26 -1.15
CA ASP A 26 -2.56 -15.91 -1.99
C ASP A 26 -1.98 -17.07 -2.80
N GLN A 27 -0.81 -16.87 -3.44
CA GLN A 27 -0.17 -17.94 -4.20
C GLN A 27 0.33 -19.08 -3.31
N PHE A 28 0.87 -18.80 -2.14
CA PHE A 28 1.28 -19.84 -1.20
C PHE A 28 0.10 -20.68 -0.71
N ILE A 29 -1.07 -20.06 -0.49
CA ILE A 29 -2.29 -20.77 -0.11
C ILE A 29 -2.85 -21.57 -1.30
N LYS A 30 -2.93 -20.99 -2.50
CA LYS A 30 -3.42 -21.65 -3.71
C LYS A 30 -2.59 -22.86 -4.12
N THR A 31 -1.27 -22.80 -3.92
CA THR A 31 -0.36 -23.94 -4.18
C THR A 31 -0.39 -24.98 -3.07
N GLY A 32 -1.07 -24.73 -1.96
CA GLY A 32 -1.14 -25.63 -0.81
C GLY A 32 0.10 -25.65 0.09
N MET A 33 1.02 -24.69 -0.12
CA MET A 33 2.26 -24.60 0.69
C MET A 33 1.92 -24.28 2.15
N TYR A 34 0.97 -23.38 2.36
CA TYR A 34 0.44 -23.01 3.69
C TYR A 34 -1.09 -22.96 3.68
N LYS A 35 -1.70 -23.24 4.84
CA LYS A 35 -3.16 -23.18 5.02
C LYS A 35 -3.63 -21.80 5.46
N ASN A 36 -2.84 -21.18 6.34
CA ASN A 36 -3.14 -19.87 6.91
C ASN A 36 -1.86 -19.02 6.87
N ILE A 37 -1.97 -17.78 6.47
CA ILE A 37 -0.88 -16.81 6.42
C ILE A 37 -1.32 -15.53 7.07
N LEU A 38 -0.54 -15.05 8.04
CA LEU A 38 -0.69 -13.74 8.63
C LEU A 38 0.08 -12.73 7.76
N VAL A 39 -0.62 -11.79 7.15
CA VAL A 39 -0.06 -10.68 6.38
C VAL A 39 -0.12 -9.42 7.25
N ILE A 40 1.02 -8.77 7.45
CA ILE A 40 1.16 -7.60 8.30
C ILE A 40 1.69 -6.43 7.48
N GLY A 41 1.03 -5.26 7.58
CA GLY A 41 1.58 -3.98 7.19
C GLY A 41 1.85 -3.17 8.45
N ALA A 42 3.09 -2.74 8.69
CA ALA A 42 3.44 -2.01 9.90
C ALA A 42 4.53 -0.97 9.61
N GLU A 43 4.28 0.26 10.03
CA GLU A 43 5.14 1.40 9.74
C GLU A 43 5.37 2.25 10.99
N ASN A 44 6.62 2.64 11.18
CA ASN A 44 7.04 3.61 12.17
C ASN A 44 7.85 4.71 11.48
N HIS A 45 7.18 5.80 11.10
CA HIS A 45 7.79 6.94 10.42
C HIS A 45 8.26 8.03 11.36
N SER A 46 7.58 8.20 12.50
CA SER A 46 7.77 9.36 13.41
C SER A 46 9.20 9.53 13.90
N GLY A 47 9.97 8.45 14.00
CA GLY A 47 11.37 8.46 14.41
C GLY A 47 12.35 8.88 13.31
N GLY A 48 11.98 8.74 12.01
CA GLY A 48 12.86 8.99 10.87
C GLY A 48 12.47 10.19 10.03
N LEU A 49 11.51 11.01 10.47
CA LEU A 49 11.05 12.19 9.72
C LEU A 49 11.83 13.44 10.12
N GLU A 50 12.17 14.26 9.13
CA GLU A 50 12.81 15.55 9.36
C GLU A 50 11.82 16.56 9.93
N LYS A 51 12.00 16.91 11.21
CA LYS A 51 11.09 17.81 11.98
C LYS A 51 11.45 19.29 11.85
N SER A 52 12.33 19.65 10.90
CA SER A 52 12.69 21.04 10.61
C SER A 52 11.74 21.65 9.54
N THR A 53 11.86 22.98 9.34
CA THR A 53 11.14 23.67 8.25
C THR A 53 11.46 23.11 6.87
N ARG A 54 12.68 22.60 6.67
CA ARG A 54 13.13 21.97 5.43
C ARG A 54 12.31 20.71 5.11
N GLY A 55 12.05 19.86 6.10
CA GLY A 55 11.31 18.59 5.95
C GLY A 55 9.78 18.76 5.80
N ARG A 56 9.23 19.94 6.06
CA ARG A 56 7.76 20.15 6.15
C ARG A 56 6.95 19.68 4.93
N GLY A 57 7.57 19.63 3.74
CA GLY A 57 6.89 19.21 2.51
C GLY A 57 6.61 17.70 2.44
N VAL A 58 7.30 16.92 3.27
CA VAL A 58 7.21 15.45 3.30
C VAL A 58 6.76 14.97 4.68
N THR A 59 7.35 15.49 5.75
CA THR A 59 7.11 15.05 7.13
C THR A 59 5.64 15.10 7.54
N VAL A 60 4.89 16.12 7.10
CA VAL A 60 3.47 16.30 7.45
C VAL A 60 2.54 15.27 6.80
N ILE A 61 3.04 14.45 5.88
CA ILE A 61 2.23 13.48 5.14
C ILE A 61 2.16 12.15 5.89
N PHE A 62 3.29 11.70 6.47
CA PHE A 62 3.43 10.37 7.03
C PHE A 62 2.91 10.24 8.46
N GLY A 63 2.41 9.04 8.78
CA GLY A 63 2.00 8.64 10.11
C GLY A 63 2.46 7.23 10.44
N ASP A 64 2.40 6.87 11.73
CA ASP A 64 2.68 5.53 12.21
C ASP A 64 1.39 4.71 12.23
N GLY A 65 1.51 3.41 11.99
CA GLY A 65 0.36 2.52 12.05
C GLY A 65 0.70 1.09 11.69
N ALA A 66 -0.16 0.18 12.12
CA ALA A 66 -0.07 -1.24 11.79
C ALA A 66 -1.46 -1.83 11.58
N GLY A 67 -1.53 -2.80 10.68
CA GLY A 67 -2.71 -3.61 10.44
C GLY A 67 -2.30 -4.99 9.96
N ALA A 68 -3.19 -5.96 10.14
CA ALA A 68 -2.92 -7.33 9.75
C ALA A 68 -4.19 -8.01 9.24
N ALA A 69 -3.99 -9.00 8.35
CA ALA A 69 -5.03 -9.89 7.88
C ALA A 69 -4.56 -11.33 7.94
N VAL A 70 -5.45 -12.23 8.30
CA VAL A 70 -5.23 -13.67 8.16
C VAL A 70 -5.87 -14.13 6.86
N LEU A 71 -5.05 -14.60 5.93
CA LEU A 71 -5.53 -15.23 4.71
C LEU A 71 -5.60 -16.73 4.93
N SER A 72 -6.72 -17.32 4.53
CA SER A 72 -6.99 -18.76 4.63
C SER A 72 -7.56 -19.27 3.31
N ARG A 73 -7.48 -20.58 3.09
CA ARG A 73 -8.14 -21.19 1.94
C ARG A 73 -9.65 -20.97 2.02
N CYS A 74 -10.23 -20.47 0.93
CA CYS A 74 -11.66 -20.40 0.74
C CYS A 74 -12.13 -21.59 -0.12
N GLU A 75 -13.13 -22.31 0.34
CA GLU A 75 -13.72 -23.45 -0.40
C GLU A 75 -14.92 -23.02 -1.27
N GLU A 76 -15.38 -21.80 -1.10
CA GLU A 76 -16.50 -21.23 -1.86
C GLU A 76 -15.99 -20.69 -3.20
N ASN A 77 -16.55 -21.23 -4.30
CA ASN A 77 -16.17 -20.81 -5.64
C ASN A 77 -16.56 -19.34 -5.92
N GLY A 78 -15.61 -18.58 -6.45
CA GLY A 78 -15.81 -17.16 -6.79
C GLY A 78 -15.74 -16.20 -5.60
N ARG A 79 -15.33 -16.67 -4.42
CA ARG A 79 -15.11 -15.85 -3.22
C ARG A 79 -13.63 -15.76 -2.86
N GLY A 80 -13.26 -14.72 -2.12
CA GLY A 80 -11.88 -14.42 -1.73
C GLY A 80 -11.13 -13.62 -2.77
N ILE A 81 -9.82 -13.75 -2.83
CA ILE A 81 -8.98 -13.05 -3.80
C ILE A 81 -9.19 -13.64 -5.19
N LEU A 82 -9.84 -12.86 -6.06
CA LEU A 82 -10.09 -13.23 -7.46
C LEU A 82 -8.82 -13.10 -8.29
N SER A 83 -8.11 -11.97 -8.17
CA SER A 83 -6.85 -11.73 -8.86
C SER A 83 -6.01 -10.66 -8.17
N SER A 84 -4.72 -10.65 -8.45
CA SER A 84 -3.77 -9.59 -8.06
C SER A 84 -2.90 -9.20 -9.25
N HIS A 85 -2.62 -7.90 -9.39
CA HIS A 85 -1.87 -7.31 -10.49
C HIS A 85 -0.79 -6.42 -9.94
N LEU A 86 0.47 -6.74 -10.25
CA LEU A 86 1.65 -6.11 -9.65
C LEU A 86 2.57 -5.56 -10.72
N HIS A 87 3.06 -4.34 -10.54
CA HIS A 87 3.92 -3.66 -11.49
C HIS A 87 5.03 -2.87 -10.80
N SER A 88 6.16 -2.71 -11.48
CA SER A 88 7.27 -1.87 -11.04
C SER A 88 7.90 -1.12 -12.21
N GLU A 89 8.42 0.09 -11.95
CA GLU A 89 9.11 0.92 -12.90
C GLU A 89 10.29 1.66 -12.25
N GLY A 90 11.46 1.01 -12.22
CA GLY A 90 12.64 1.46 -11.50
C GLY A 90 13.30 2.75 -12.02
N LYS A 91 12.99 3.19 -13.26
CA LYS A 91 13.57 4.40 -13.84
C LYS A 91 13.27 5.68 -13.04
N HIS A 92 12.24 5.66 -12.19
CA HIS A 92 11.80 6.77 -11.37
C HIS A 92 12.11 6.59 -9.87
N ALA A 93 13.01 5.68 -9.52
CA ALA A 93 13.32 5.34 -8.13
C ALA A 93 13.75 6.57 -7.29
N ARG A 94 14.41 7.55 -7.91
CA ARG A 94 14.90 8.77 -7.22
C ARG A 94 13.83 9.83 -6.97
N GLU A 95 12.62 9.66 -7.50
CA GLU A 95 11.53 10.64 -7.34
C GLU A 95 10.75 10.49 -6.02
N LEU A 96 10.88 9.32 -5.36
CA LEU A 96 10.32 9.04 -4.05
C LEU A 96 11.20 7.97 -3.39
N MET A 97 12.08 8.39 -2.47
CA MET A 97 13.08 7.49 -1.89
C MET A 97 13.53 7.90 -0.50
N LEU A 98 14.20 6.98 0.17
CA LEU A 98 15.11 7.21 1.28
C LEU A 98 16.49 6.69 0.83
N ASP A 99 17.48 7.57 0.72
CA ASP A 99 18.79 7.23 0.18
C ASP A 99 19.70 6.55 1.22
N GLY A 100 19.61 6.96 2.45
CA GLY A 100 20.37 6.41 3.58
C GLY A 100 19.47 5.90 4.73
N PRO A 101 20.04 5.10 5.65
CA PRO A 101 21.35 4.47 5.58
C PRO A 101 21.44 3.43 4.45
N SER A 102 22.59 3.36 3.80
CA SER A 102 22.83 2.45 2.68
C SER A 102 24.16 1.75 2.81
N THR A 103 24.20 0.45 2.46
CA THR A 103 25.44 -0.32 2.39
C THR A 103 26.36 0.10 1.20
N GLN A 104 25.94 1.07 0.41
CA GLN A 104 26.79 1.70 -0.61
C GLN A 104 27.82 2.66 -0.01
N ARG A 105 27.64 3.08 1.24
CA ARG A 105 28.59 3.92 2.01
C ARG A 105 29.29 3.06 3.05
N TRP A 106 30.56 3.34 3.27
CA TRP A 106 31.32 2.70 4.35
C TRP A 106 30.74 3.06 5.71
N VAL A 107 30.63 2.05 6.58
CA VAL A 107 30.12 2.24 7.96
C VAL A 107 30.85 3.35 8.71
N PRO A 108 32.22 3.47 8.65
CA PRO A 108 32.93 4.60 9.26
C PRO A 108 32.45 5.95 8.74
N GLU A 109 32.26 6.10 7.42
CA GLU A 109 31.76 7.34 6.81
C GLU A 109 30.35 7.69 7.31
N ILE A 110 29.48 6.68 7.51
CA ILE A 110 28.14 6.87 8.06
C ILE A 110 28.20 7.32 9.52
N LEU A 111 29.08 6.74 10.32
CA LEU A 111 29.22 7.04 11.76
C LEU A 111 29.93 8.37 12.02
N GLU A 112 30.84 8.75 11.13
CA GLU A 112 31.61 10.00 11.23
C GLU A 112 30.90 11.17 10.56
N ALA A 113 29.93 10.91 9.67
CA ALA A 113 29.15 11.94 8.99
C ALA A 113 28.26 12.68 9.99
N ASN A 114 28.78 13.79 10.49
CA ASN A 114 28.08 14.70 11.40
C ASN A 114 27.65 15.98 10.65
N ASP A 115 27.27 15.81 9.36
CA ASP A 115 26.82 16.91 8.53
C ASP A 115 25.33 17.18 8.76
N PRO A 116 24.95 18.29 9.40
CA PRO A 116 23.56 18.64 9.64
C PRO A 116 22.78 18.92 8.33
N ASP A 117 23.51 19.12 7.23
CA ASP A 117 22.93 19.33 5.90
C ASP A 117 22.77 18.04 5.08
N ASP A 118 23.27 16.90 5.57
CA ASP A 118 23.06 15.60 4.95
C ASP A 118 21.57 15.20 5.04
N VAL A 119 20.89 15.28 3.92
CA VAL A 119 19.46 14.93 3.78
C VAL A 119 19.24 13.48 3.41
N SER A 120 20.28 12.68 3.19
CA SER A 120 20.20 11.30 2.72
C SER A 120 19.41 10.38 3.66
N TYR A 121 19.36 10.72 4.95
CA TYR A 121 18.64 9.97 5.99
C TYR A 121 17.16 10.34 6.12
N TYR A 122 16.68 11.28 5.32
CA TYR A 122 15.30 11.72 5.35
C TYR A 122 14.57 11.38 4.05
N PRO A 123 13.28 11.06 4.12
CA PRO A 123 12.50 10.78 2.92
C PRO A 123 12.47 11.98 1.96
N TYR A 124 12.79 11.73 0.70
CA TYR A 124 12.66 12.68 -0.40
C TYR A 124 11.46 12.35 -1.27
N MET A 125 10.75 13.36 -1.73
CA MET A 125 9.63 13.20 -2.67
C MET A 125 9.50 14.40 -3.62
N ASN A 126 9.52 14.12 -4.93
CA ASN A 126 9.05 15.05 -5.95
C ASN A 126 7.52 14.96 -6.05
N GLY A 127 6.81 15.71 -5.22
CA GLY A 127 5.37 15.57 -5.02
C GLY A 127 4.53 15.72 -6.29
N GLN A 128 4.87 16.65 -7.19
CA GLN A 128 4.14 16.85 -8.46
C GLN A 128 4.32 15.67 -9.41
N PHE A 129 5.55 15.19 -9.54
CA PHE A 129 5.88 14.05 -10.39
C PHE A 129 5.21 12.78 -9.87
N VAL A 130 5.33 12.52 -8.57
CA VAL A 130 4.70 11.38 -7.89
C VAL A 130 3.18 11.41 -8.06
N PHE A 131 2.53 12.56 -7.86
CA PHE A 131 1.08 12.72 -8.05
C PHE A 131 0.63 12.32 -9.46
N LYS A 132 1.31 12.85 -10.49
CA LYS A 132 0.98 12.56 -11.90
C LYS A 132 1.07 11.06 -12.21
N HIS A 133 2.11 10.40 -11.71
CA HIS A 133 2.29 8.97 -11.93
C HIS A 133 1.29 8.15 -11.11
N ALA A 134 1.06 8.52 -9.85
CA ALA A 134 0.11 7.84 -8.98
C ALA A 134 -1.29 7.78 -9.60
N VAL A 135 -1.87 8.91 -10.03
CA VAL A 135 -3.23 8.93 -10.59
C VAL A 135 -3.36 8.11 -11.88
N THR A 136 -2.27 7.99 -12.64
CA THR A 136 -2.23 7.15 -13.84
C THR A 136 -2.16 5.67 -13.47
N ARG A 137 -1.14 5.28 -12.68
CA ARG A 137 -0.84 3.90 -12.34
C ARG A 137 -1.89 3.23 -11.44
N PHE A 138 -2.47 3.98 -10.50
CA PHE A 138 -3.64 3.49 -9.75
C PHE A 138 -4.78 3.11 -10.69
N SER A 139 -5.10 4.03 -11.62
CA SER A 139 -6.20 3.78 -12.57
C SER A 139 -5.95 2.58 -13.44
N GLU A 140 -4.74 2.43 -13.97
CA GLU A 140 -4.34 1.29 -14.80
C GLU A 140 -4.48 -0.02 -14.03
N ALA A 141 -3.96 -0.11 -12.80
CA ALA A 141 -4.05 -1.31 -11.98
C ALA A 141 -5.50 -1.70 -11.62
N ILE A 142 -6.36 -0.72 -11.35
CA ILE A 142 -7.79 -0.98 -11.08
C ILE A 142 -8.47 -1.53 -12.35
N VAL A 143 -8.26 -0.87 -13.50
CA VAL A 143 -8.84 -1.32 -14.77
C VAL A 143 -8.38 -2.72 -15.14
N GLU A 144 -7.10 -3.00 -15.01
CA GLU A 144 -6.52 -4.32 -15.26
C GLU A 144 -7.16 -5.39 -14.38
N GLY A 145 -7.28 -5.13 -13.07
CA GLY A 145 -7.91 -6.04 -12.13
C GLY A 145 -9.38 -6.34 -12.48
N LEU A 146 -10.14 -5.32 -12.85
CA LEU A 146 -11.53 -5.49 -13.26
C LEU A 146 -11.63 -6.28 -14.57
N GLN A 147 -10.84 -5.93 -15.58
CA GLN A 147 -10.84 -6.61 -16.88
C GLN A 147 -10.45 -8.09 -16.77
N ALA A 148 -9.45 -8.42 -15.96
CA ALA A 148 -9.01 -9.79 -15.74
C ALA A 148 -10.12 -10.69 -15.16
N ASN A 149 -11.11 -10.10 -14.52
CA ASN A 149 -12.25 -10.80 -13.92
C ASN A 149 -13.56 -10.60 -14.71
N ASN A 150 -13.52 -10.02 -15.92
CA ASN A 150 -14.69 -9.67 -16.71
C ASN A 150 -15.68 -8.75 -15.97
N LEU A 151 -15.16 -7.85 -15.13
CA LEU A 151 -15.92 -6.90 -14.33
C LEU A 151 -15.82 -5.49 -14.92
N GLN A 152 -16.81 -4.67 -14.57
CA GLN A 152 -16.86 -3.27 -14.91
C GLN A 152 -16.71 -2.41 -13.66
N LYS A 153 -16.42 -1.12 -13.82
CA LYS A 153 -16.30 -0.19 -12.70
C LYS A 153 -17.59 -0.04 -11.87
N GLU A 154 -18.73 -0.27 -12.50
CA GLU A 154 -20.07 -0.26 -11.89
C GLU A 154 -20.26 -1.39 -10.88
N ASP A 155 -19.55 -2.52 -11.10
CA ASP A 155 -19.58 -3.70 -10.23
C ASP A 155 -18.82 -3.47 -8.90
N VAL A 156 -17.99 -2.43 -8.82
CA VAL A 156 -17.22 -2.12 -7.60
C VAL A 156 -18.16 -1.62 -6.51
N ASP A 157 -18.20 -2.35 -5.39
CA ASP A 157 -18.94 -1.97 -4.19
C ASP A 157 -18.09 -1.12 -3.26
N MET A 158 -16.79 -1.47 -3.12
CA MET A 158 -15.87 -0.71 -2.28
C MET A 158 -14.47 -0.64 -2.91
N LEU A 159 -13.96 0.58 -3.08
CA LEU A 159 -12.57 0.86 -3.41
C LEU A 159 -11.82 1.29 -2.14
N ILE A 160 -10.75 0.59 -1.81
CA ILE A 160 -9.82 0.91 -0.71
C ILE A 160 -8.47 1.31 -1.34
N PRO A 161 -8.24 2.59 -1.63
CA PRO A 161 -6.94 3.05 -2.12
C PRO A 161 -5.93 3.17 -0.98
N HIS A 162 -4.66 2.99 -1.28
CA HIS A 162 -3.58 3.44 -0.40
C HIS A 162 -3.78 4.91 0.00
N GLN A 163 -3.67 5.20 1.28
CA GLN A 163 -3.93 6.52 1.86
C GLN A 163 -2.68 7.42 1.75
N ALA A 164 -2.27 7.74 0.51
CA ALA A 164 -1.09 8.58 0.25
C ALA A 164 -1.40 10.08 0.31
N ASN A 165 -2.51 10.47 -0.31
CA ASN A 165 -2.97 11.84 -0.44
C ASN A 165 -4.45 11.83 -0.82
N LEU A 166 -5.28 12.56 -0.08
CA LEU A 166 -6.73 12.61 -0.34
C LEU A 166 -7.06 13.04 -1.78
N ARG A 167 -6.27 13.94 -2.37
CA ARG A 167 -6.48 14.39 -3.76
C ARG A 167 -6.28 13.26 -4.78
N ILE A 168 -5.38 12.31 -4.52
CA ILE A 168 -5.21 11.12 -5.38
C ILE A 168 -6.48 10.28 -5.32
N ALA A 169 -6.97 9.96 -4.13
CA ALA A 169 -8.19 9.18 -3.94
C ALA A 169 -9.41 9.86 -4.60
N GLN A 170 -9.58 11.17 -4.40
CA GLN A 170 -10.66 11.95 -5.04
C GLN A 170 -10.54 11.97 -6.58
N PHE A 171 -9.32 12.05 -7.11
CA PHE A 171 -9.11 11.98 -8.57
C PHE A 171 -9.55 10.61 -9.13
N ILE A 172 -9.14 9.53 -8.47
CA ILE A 172 -9.52 8.16 -8.86
C ILE A 172 -11.04 7.99 -8.76
N GLN A 173 -11.63 8.40 -7.65
CA GLN A 173 -13.08 8.37 -7.44
C GLN A 173 -13.84 9.06 -8.58
N LYS A 174 -13.44 10.29 -8.91
CA LYS A 174 -14.04 11.07 -10.02
C LYS A 174 -13.85 10.36 -11.37
N LYS A 175 -12.65 9.84 -11.64
CA LYS A 175 -12.32 9.16 -12.90
C LYS A 175 -13.19 7.91 -13.11
N PHE A 176 -13.42 7.13 -12.05
CA PHE A 176 -14.26 5.93 -12.09
C PHE A 176 -15.74 6.24 -11.89
N ARG A 177 -16.11 7.50 -11.58
CA ARG A 177 -17.49 7.93 -11.27
C ARG A 177 -18.09 7.17 -10.08
N LEU A 178 -17.27 6.86 -9.09
CA LEU A 178 -17.71 6.21 -7.87
C LEU A 178 -18.32 7.26 -6.93
N THR A 179 -19.38 6.87 -6.22
CA THR A 179 -20.01 7.69 -5.17
C THR A 179 -19.17 7.69 -3.88
N ASP A 180 -19.44 8.59 -2.96
CA ASP A 180 -18.64 8.75 -1.71
C ASP A 180 -18.72 7.51 -0.81
N ASP A 181 -19.81 6.76 -0.88
CA ASP A 181 -20.02 5.52 -0.13
C ASP A 181 -19.25 4.32 -0.69
N LYS A 182 -18.74 4.41 -1.93
CA LYS A 182 -17.97 3.37 -2.60
C LYS A 182 -16.44 3.55 -2.52
N VAL A 183 -15.94 4.61 -1.89
CA VAL A 183 -14.50 4.86 -1.73
C VAL A 183 -14.18 5.19 -0.28
N TYR A 184 -13.42 4.34 0.38
CA TYR A 184 -13.09 4.56 1.79
C TYR A 184 -11.80 5.37 1.95
N ASN A 185 -11.88 6.46 2.71
CA ASN A 185 -10.75 7.33 3.01
C ASN A 185 -10.68 7.59 4.51
N ASN A 186 -9.53 7.35 5.12
CA ASN A 186 -9.23 7.64 6.51
C ASN A 186 -7.89 8.37 6.73
N ILE A 187 -7.28 8.86 5.65
CA ILE A 187 -6.01 9.59 5.68
C ILE A 187 -6.03 10.78 6.63
N MET A 188 -7.19 11.45 6.79
CA MET A 188 -7.35 12.59 7.70
C MET A 188 -7.17 12.21 9.18
N LYS A 189 -7.28 10.93 9.53
CA LYS A 189 -7.07 10.42 10.90
C LYS A 189 -5.63 9.97 11.13
N TYR A 190 -5.05 9.26 10.16
CA TYR A 190 -3.81 8.50 10.34
C TYR A 190 -2.64 9.00 9.50
N GLY A 191 -2.90 9.87 8.51
CA GLY A 191 -1.89 10.22 7.52
C GLY A 191 -1.55 9.03 6.60
N ASN A 192 -0.39 9.13 5.96
CA ASN A 192 0.14 8.06 5.12
C ASN A 192 0.94 7.07 5.99
N THR A 193 0.33 5.95 6.32
CA THR A 193 0.95 4.84 7.04
C THR A 193 1.52 3.78 6.10
N THR A 194 1.96 4.17 4.90
CA THR A 194 2.63 3.36 3.88
C THR A 194 1.89 2.04 3.60
N ALA A 195 2.50 0.87 3.81
CA ALA A 195 1.86 -0.43 3.57
C ALA A 195 0.67 -0.69 4.51
N ALA A 196 0.73 -0.21 5.75
CA ALA A 196 -0.36 -0.39 6.72
C ALA A 196 -1.66 0.34 6.30
N SER A 197 -1.57 1.37 5.47
CA SER A 197 -2.72 2.24 5.16
C SER A 197 -3.90 1.52 4.53
N VAL A 198 -3.64 0.58 3.62
CA VAL A 198 -4.69 -0.19 2.93
C VAL A 198 -5.42 -1.09 3.91
N ILE A 199 -4.68 -1.83 4.76
CA ILE A 199 -5.31 -2.76 5.71
C ILE A 199 -6.03 -2.03 6.85
N ILE A 200 -5.52 -0.90 7.33
CA ILE A 200 -6.21 -0.07 8.31
C ILE A 200 -7.53 0.46 7.72
N ALA A 201 -7.50 0.96 6.47
CA ALA A 201 -8.70 1.45 5.80
C ALA A 201 -9.71 0.32 5.52
N LEU A 202 -9.25 -0.86 5.10
CA LEU A 202 -10.08 -2.04 4.88
C LEU A 202 -10.78 -2.49 6.17
N THR A 203 -10.02 -2.58 7.26
CA THR A 203 -10.55 -2.97 8.58
C THR A 203 -11.60 -1.98 9.06
N GLU A 204 -11.32 -0.67 9.03
CA GLU A 204 -12.31 0.34 9.42
C GLU A 204 -13.56 0.33 8.53
N ALA A 205 -13.40 0.13 7.20
CA ALA A 205 -14.54 0.05 6.29
C ALA A 205 -15.45 -1.14 6.65
N TRP A 206 -14.85 -2.29 6.93
CA TRP A 206 -15.57 -3.48 7.34
C TRP A 206 -16.25 -3.31 8.71
N GLU A 207 -15.54 -2.86 9.74
CA GLU A 207 -16.07 -2.63 11.09
C GLU A 207 -17.21 -1.60 11.11
N ASN A 208 -17.13 -0.60 10.23
CA ASN A 208 -18.20 0.39 10.07
C ASN A 208 -19.37 -0.09 9.18
N GLY A 209 -19.40 -1.37 8.79
CA GLY A 209 -20.46 -1.96 7.98
C GLY A 209 -20.55 -1.42 6.56
N LYS A 210 -19.44 -0.84 6.05
CA LYS A 210 -19.36 -0.34 4.67
C LYS A 210 -19.08 -1.44 3.66
N ILE A 211 -18.55 -2.57 4.11
CA ILE A 211 -18.31 -3.77 3.31
C ILE A 211 -19.25 -4.87 3.82
N LYS A 212 -19.96 -5.48 2.91
CA LYS A 212 -20.95 -6.52 3.17
C LYS A 212 -20.52 -7.83 2.51
N ASP A 213 -21.18 -8.90 2.92
CA ASP A 213 -20.99 -10.21 2.30
C ASP A 213 -21.29 -10.14 0.78
N ASN A 214 -20.43 -10.76 -0.02
CA ASN A 214 -20.43 -10.73 -1.49
C ASN A 214 -20.09 -9.39 -2.17
N ASP A 215 -19.73 -8.33 -1.44
CA ASP A 215 -19.27 -7.10 -2.06
C ASP A 215 -17.99 -7.32 -2.89
N LEU A 216 -17.90 -6.61 -4.01
CA LEU A 216 -16.68 -6.52 -4.79
C LEU A 216 -15.79 -5.41 -4.23
N VAL A 217 -14.73 -5.81 -3.55
CA VAL A 217 -13.75 -4.92 -2.95
C VAL A 217 -12.50 -4.85 -3.80
N VAL A 218 -12.06 -3.65 -4.15
CA VAL A 218 -10.82 -3.43 -4.88
C VAL A 218 -9.83 -2.70 -3.98
N LEU A 219 -8.70 -3.33 -3.70
CA LEU A 219 -7.56 -2.70 -3.06
C LEU A 219 -6.60 -2.21 -4.13
N ALA A 220 -6.06 -1.00 -3.99
CA ALA A 220 -5.07 -0.50 -4.93
C ALA A 220 -4.03 0.37 -4.23
N ALA A 221 -2.78 0.27 -4.66
CA ALA A 221 -1.68 1.04 -4.11
C ALA A 221 -0.67 1.45 -5.18
N PHE A 222 0.02 2.56 -4.90
CA PHE A 222 1.16 3.05 -5.66
C PHE A 222 2.16 3.66 -4.69
N GLY A 223 3.44 3.48 -4.92
CA GLY A 223 4.47 4.04 -4.06
C GLY A 223 5.86 4.03 -4.66
N SER A 224 6.81 4.21 -3.75
CA SER A 224 8.23 4.24 -4.05
C SER A 224 8.67 3.01 -4.87
N GLY A 225 9.61 3.25 -5.79
CA GLY A 225 10.14 2.22 -6.67
C GLY A 225 10.26 2.69 -8.13
N PHE A 226 9.26 3.13 -8.93
CA PHE A 226 7.85 3.04 -8.52
C PHE A 226 7.36 1.61 -8.52
N THR A 227 6.48 1.31 -7.59
CA THR A 227 5.74 0.04 -7.55
C THR A 227 4.26 0.33 -7.37
N TRP A 228 3.40 -0.48 -7.99
CA TRP A 228 1.95 -0.34 -7.86
C TRP A 228 1.25 -1.67 -8.11
N GLY A 229 -0.01 -1.72 -7.74
CA GLY A 229 -0.83 -2.89 -8.00
C GLY A 229 -2.24 -2.77 -7.48
N SER A 230 -3.01 -3.80 -7.78
CA SER A 230 -4.36 -4.00 -7.27
C SER A 230 -4.60 -5.43 -6.83
N VAL A 231 -5.54 -5.61 -5.91
CA VAL A 231 -6.11 -6.90 -5.54
C VAL A 231 -7.62 -6.78 -5.63
N VAL A 232 -8.26 -7.67 -6.35
CA VAL A 232 -9.72 -7.76 -6.51
C VAL A 232 -10.22 -8.89 -5.62
N ILE A 233 -11.17 -8.58 -4.75
CA ILE A 233 -11.68 -9.48 -3.74
C ILE A 233 -13.21 -9.56 -3.84
N ARG A 234 -13.76 -10.77 -3.82
CA ARG A 234 -15.16 -11.00 -3.49
C ARG A 234 -15.22 -11.30 -2.00
N TRP A 235 -15.80 -10.38 -1.26
CA TRP A 235 -15.78 -10.38 0.22
C TRP A 235 -16.59 -11.48 0.86
#